data_02dea5e8bdb902f78d820e48eb9d914e
#
_entry.id   02dea5e8bdb902f78d820e48eb9d914e
#
_cell.length_a   1.000
_cell.length_b   1.000
_cell.length_c   1.000
_cell.angle_alpha   90.00
_cell.angle_beta   90.00
_cell.angle_gamma   90.00
#
_symmetry.space_group_name_H-M   'P 1'
#
loop_
_entity.id
_entity.type
_entity.pdbx_description
1 polymer ?
#
loop_
_entity_poly.entity_id
_entity_poly.type
_entity_poly.pdbx_seq_one_letter_code
_entity_poly.pdbx_strand_id
1 'polypeptide(L)'
;MTFAATIAAPALATPRVLVYAADDTPQLRAAQAGVREALGAIPVEEIPASDAVVRLKAAAREGSDVAIVTIGPHAATRAARDAPTLAAVDCMSARVGASALAVPQAIPSEQQVAWLRRLLPAARYIGVLYDPAQNAQAIDALAAALRRADLNPVLVPVAAPAMLPAALARVSAAADALLAVADTTVYTRETAKALLLFSFRHKLPLIGLSENWVQAGALFALDWDYRELGMFCGRLALQRLAGGNAAAPVPPRLHIFVNQRTARLFGLHWDDALRQSFDRIVE
;
A
#
# COMPACT_ATOMS: atom_id res chain seq x y z
N MET A 1 67.85 -11.98 -6.46
CA MET A 1 66.78 -11.24 -7.14
C MET A 1 65.45 -11.75 -6.61
N THR A 2 64.87 -11.02 -5.64
CA THR A 2 63.61 -11.41 -4.95
C THR A 2 62.45 -10.68 -5.66
N PHE A 3 61.64 -11.40 -6.39
CA PHE A 3 60.44 -10.86 -7.00
C PHE A 3 59.37 -10.65 -5.88
N ALA A 4 59.09 -9.40 -5.55
CA ALA A 4 57.96 -9.05 -4.74
C ALA A 4 56.70 -9.10 -5.63
N ALA A 5 55.83 -10.09 -5.42
CA ALA A 5 54.50 -10.14 -6.02
C ALA A 5 53.63 -9.08 -5.35
N THR A 6 53.34 -8.00 -6.07
CA THR A 6 52.34 -6.99 -5.64
C THR A 6 50.97 -7.66 -5.79
N ILE A 7 50.39 -8.10 -4.68
CA ILE A 7 48.99 -8.53 -4.65
C ILE A 7 48.15 -7.26 -4.80
N ALA A 8 47.56 -7.07 -5.97
CA ALA A 8 46.60 -6.01 -6.19
C ALA A 8 45.39 -6.28 -5.26
N ALA A 9 45.08 -5.33 -4.37
CA ALA A 9 43.86 -5.40 -3.56
C ALA A 9 42.64 -5.50 -4.50
N PRO A 10 41.66 -6.36 -4.21
CA PRO A 10 40.45 -6.40 -5.00
C PRO A 10 39.81 -5.01 -4.99
N ALA A 11 39.48 -4.49 -6.16
CA ALA A 11 38.73 -3.24 -6.28
C ALA A 11 37.43 -3.44 -5.49
N LEU A 12 37.22 -2.65 -4.46
CA LEU A 12 35.95 -2.65 -3.72
C LEU A 12 34.83 -2.37 -4.72
N ALA A 13 33.93 -3.32 -4.87
CA ALA A 13 32.78 -3.14 -5.75
C ALA A 13 31.99 -1.92 -5.29
N THR A 14 31.63 -1.02 -6.21
CA THR A 14 30.86 0.17 -5.86
C THR A 14 29.45 -0.28 -5.45
N PRO A 15 28.97 0.10 -4.25
CA PRO A 15 27.62 -0.24 -3.82
C PRO A 15 26.58 0.24 -4.82
N ARG A 16 25.61 -0.60 -5.15
CA ARG A 16 24.54 -0.26 -6.09
C ARG A 16 23.18 -0.82 -5.66
N VAL A 17 22.12 -0.21 -6.18
CA VAL A 17 20.74 -0.66 -5.94
C VAL A 17 20.10 -1.07 -7.24
N LEU A 18 19.56 -2.28 -7.25
CA LEU A 18 18.70 -2.76 -8.31
C LEU A 18 17.25 -2.31 -8.00
N VAL A 19 16.53 -1.83 -9.01
CA VAL A 19 15.12 -1.48 -8.88
C VAL A 19 14.32 -2.34 -9.86
N TYR A 20 13.38 -3.10 -9.34
CA TYR A 20 12.59 -4.01 -10.15
C TYR A 20 11.09 -3.84 -9.88
N ALA A 21 10.33 -3.47 -10.92
CA ALA A 21 8.88 -3.50 -10.97
C ALA A 21 8.43 -4.50 -12.04
N ALA A 22 7.50 -5.39 -11.69
CA ALA A 22 6.97 -6.37 -12.64
C ALA A 22 5.76 -5.85 -13.41
N ASP A 23 5.05 -4.88 -12.83
CA ASP A 23 3.84 -4.27 -13.37
C ASP A 23 4.05 -2.78 -13.63
N ASP A 24 3.19 -2.18 -14.46
CA ASP A 24 3.23 -0.75 -14.80
C ASP A 24 1.90 -0.06 -14.48
N THR A 25 1.79 0.48 -13.27
CA THR A 25 0.66 1.32 -12.84
C THR A 25 1.15 2.71 -12.43
N PRO A 26 0.28 3.74 -12.42
CA PRO A 26 0.67 5.08 -11.96
C PRO A 26 1.28 5.08 -10.56
N GLN A 27 0.74 4.27 -9.64
CA GLN A 27 1.22 4.14 -8.27
C GLN A 27 2.64 3.54 -8.21
N LEU A 28 2.89 2.47 -8.97
CA LEU A 28 4.20 1.83 -9.02
C LEU A 28 5.24 2.76 -9.67
N ARG A 29 4.86 3.50 -10.71
CA ARG A 29 5.74 4.51 -11.32
C ARG A 29 6.09 5.65 -10.35
N ALA A 30 5.11 6.13 -9.57
CA ALA A 30 5.36 7.15 -8.56
C ALA A 30 6.33 6.64 -7.47
N ALA A 31 6.12 5.42 -6.98
CA ALA A 31 7.02 4.79 -6.03
C ALA A 31 8.44 4.61 -6.61
N GLN A 32 8.56 4.15 -7.86
CA GLN A 32 9.84 4.00 -8.55
C GLN A 32 10.59 5.35 -8.67
N ALA A 33 9.87 6.42 -8.99
CA ALA A 33 10.46 7.76 -9.02
C ALA A 33 10.97 8.19 -7.64
N GLY A 34 10.20 7.92 -6.58
CA GLY A 34 10.61 8.18 -5.20
C GLY A 34 11.84 7.38 -4.77
N VAL A 35 11.92 6.11 -5.15
CA VAL A 35 13.13 5.29 -4.90
C VAL A 35 14.36 5.94 -5.52
N ARG A 36 14.28 6.30 -6.80
CA ARG A 36 15.42 6.96 -7.50
C ARG A 36 15.85 8.25 -6.82
N GLU A 37 14.89 9.07 -6.42
CA GLU A 37 15.16 10.33 -5.73
C GLU A 37 15.90 10.11 -4.40
N ALA A 38 15.46 9.14 -3.61
CA ALA A 38 16.08 8.81 -2.33
C ALA A 38 17.50 8.25 -2.47
N LEU A 39 17.79 7.54 -3.56
CA LEU A 39 19.10 6.95 -3.81
C LEU A 39 20.14 7.99 -4.28
N GLY A 40 19.70 9.11 -4.86
CA GLY A 40 20.57 10.23 -5.23
C GLY A 40 21.74 9.82 -6.14
N ALA A 41 22.96 9.91 -5.64
CA ALA A 41 24.18 9.59 -6.40
C ALA A 41 24.56 8.09 -6.40
N ILE A 42 23.86 7.25 -5.65
CA ILE A 42 24.11 5.81 -5.66
C ILE A 42 23.72 5.24 -7.03
N PRO A 43 24.58 4.42 -7.67
CA PRO A 43 24.25 3.78 -8.93
C PRO A 43 22.97 2.96 -8.84
N VAL A 44 22.01 3.28 -9.71
CA VAL A 44 20.73 2.59 -9.82
C VAL A 44 20.69 1.82 -11.14
N GLU A 45 20.42 0.53 -11.04
CA GLU A 45 20.17 -0.30 -12.20
C GLU A 45 18.70 -0.72 -12.21
N GLU A 46 17.96 -0.30 -13.23
CA GLU A 46 16.59 -0.75 -13.44
C GLU A 46 16.57 -2.08 -14.18
N ILE A 47 15.83 -3.03 -13.64
CA ILE A 47 15.70 -4.35 -14.24
C ILE A 47 14.45 -4.39 -15.12
N PRO A 48 14.58 -4.50 -16.46
CA PRO A 48 13.44 -4.75 -17.32
C PRO A 48 12.80 -6.10 -17.00
N ALA A 49 11.47 -6.20 -17.13
CA ALA A 49 10.75 -7.45 -16.87
C ALA A 49 11.23 -8.64 -17.72
N SER A 50 11.67 -8.36 -18.95
CA SER A 50 12.28 -9.36 -19.88
C SER A 50 13.53 -10.01 -19.31
N ASP A 51 14.36 -9.23 -18.62
CA ASP A 51 15.70 -9.64 -18.18
C ASP A 51 15.75 -10.04 -16.71
N ALA A 52 14.61 -9.92 -16.00
CA ALA A 52 14.51 -10.06 -14.55
C ALA A 52 15.20 -11.33 -14.03
N VAL A 53 14.93 -12.50 -14.64
CA VAL A 53 15.51 -13.77 -14.17
C VAL A 53 17.02 -13.79 -14.23
N VAL A 54 17.58 -13.33 -15.35
CA VAL A 54 19.04 -13.33 -15.59
C VAL A 54 19.72 -12.35 -14.65
N ARG A 55 19.20 -11.12 -14.57
CA ARG A 55 19.78 -10.04 -13.76
C ARG A 55 19.70 -10.32 -12.27
N LEU A 56 18.56 -10.82 -11.77
CA LEU A 56 18.39 -11.18 -10.36
C LEU A 56 19.34 -12.31 -9.94
N LYS A 57 19.46 -13.36 -10.77
CA LYS A 57 20.41 -14.45 -10.50
C LYS A 57 21.88 -14.03 -10.57
N ALA A 58 22.22 -13.08 -11.45
CA ALA A 58 23.55 -12.51 -11.50
C ALA A 58 23.87 -11.72 -10.23
N ALA A 59 22.97 -10.81 -9.84
CA ALA A 59 23.11 -9.98 -8.64
C ALA A 59 23.22 -10.79 -7.35
N ALA A 60 22.48 -11.89 -7.23
CA ALA A 60 22.58 -12.78 -6.06
C ALA A 60 23.96 -13.40 -5.82
N ARG A 61 24.85 -13.36 -6.83
CA ARG A 61 26.25 -13.85 -6.74
C ARG A 61 27.24 -12.76 -6.34
N GLU A 62 26.84 -11.49 -6.36
CA GLU A 62 27.73 -10.34 -6.12
C GLU A 62 27.90 -10.02 -4.62
N GLY A 63 27.07 -10.57 -3.75
CA GLY A 63 27.22 -10.42 -2.30
C GLY A 63 26.61 -9.16 -1.70
N SER A 64 27.25 -8.60 -0.66
CA SER A 64 26.68 -7.53 0.20
C SER A 64 26.64 -6.13 -0.42
N ASP A 65 27.35 -5.92 -1.53
CA ASP A 65 27.46 -4.60 -2.16
C ASP A 65 26.27 -4.27 -3.08
N VAL A 66 25.32 -5.20 -3.16
CA VAL A 66 24.11 -5.05 -3.96
C VAL A 66 22.86 -5.21 -3.09
N ALA A 67 21.99 -4.22 -3.13
CA ALA A 67 20.64 -4.32 -2.59
C ALA A 67 19.61 -4.26 -3.72
N ILE A 68 18.40 -4.80 -3.47
CA ILE A 68 17.30 -4.68 -4.41
C ILE A 68 16.10 -4.01 -3.75
N VAL A 69 15.45 -3.11 -4.49
CA VAL A 69 14.11 -2.62 -4.19
C VAL A 69 13.15 -3.24 -5.20
N THR A 70 12.29 -4.13 -4.73
CA THR A 70 11.18 -4.65 -5.54
C THR A 70 9.98 -3.72 -5.36
N ILE A 71 9.23 -3.47 -6.42
CA ILE A 71 8.06 -2.58 -6.36
C ILE A 71 6.83 -3.36 -6.81
N GLY A 72 5.95 -3.62 -5.84
CA GLY A 72 4.74 -4.42 -6.00
C GLY A 72 4.94 -5.93 -5.75
N PRO A 73 3.83 -6.66 -5.53
CA PRO A 73 3.85 -8.04 -5.06
C PRO A 73 4.44 -9.04 -6.07
N HIS A 74 4.22 -8.83 -7.37
CA HIS A 74 4.77 -9.70 -8.42
C HIS A 74 6.29 -9.58 -8.49
N ALA A 75 6.84 -8.37 -8.35
CA ALA A 75 8.27 -8.14 -8.31
C ALA A 75 8.91 -8.79 -7.07
N ALA A 76 8.31 -8.62 -5.90
CA ALA A 76 8.76 -9.23 -4.65
C ALA A 76 8.78 -10.76 -4.73
N THR A 77 7.71 -11.37 -5.24
CA THR A 77 7.61 -12.83 -5.42
C THR A 77 8.70 -13.34 -6.36
N ARG A 78 8.95 -12.65 -7.47
CA ARG A 78 10.00 -13.03 -8.41
C ARG A 78 11.40 -12.92 -7.79
N ALA A 79 11.69 -11.81 -7.11
CA ALA A 79 12.99 -11.62 -6.47
C ALA A 79 13.25 -12.67 -5.39
N ALA A 80 12.26 -12.98 -4.56
CA ALA A 80 12.37 -14.02 -3.54
C ALA A 80 12.67 -15.41 -4.12
N ARG A 81 12.15 -15.72 -5.32
CA ARG A 81 12.40 -16.99 -6.01
C ARG A 81 13.77 -17.03 -6.69
N ASP A 82 14.12 -15.98 -7.43
CA ASP A 82 15.28 -15.98 -8.34
C ASP A 82 16.56 -15.43 -7.69
N ALA A 83 16.45 -14.69 -6.56
CA ALA A 83 17.56 -14.13 -5.80
C ALA A 83 17.28 -14.12 -4.27
N PRO A 84 17.03 -15.28 -3.64
CA PRO A 84 16.57 -15.37 -2.24
C PRO A 84 17.60 -14.82 -1.22
N THR A 85 18.86 -14.77 -1.55
CA THR A 85 19.96 -14.30 -0.70
C THR A 85 20.21 -12.80 -0.79
N LEU A 86 19.65 -12.13 -1.80
CA LEU A 86 19.85 -10.71 -2.01
C LEU A 86 19.15 -9.88 -0.95
N ALA A 87 19.83 -8.86 -0.44
CA ALA A 87 19.25 -7.92 0.52
C ALA A 87 18.11 -7.13 -0.14
N ALA A 88 16.85 -7.49 0.14
CA ALA A 88 15.67 -6.93 -0.51
C ALA A 88 14.92 -5.94 0.38
N VAL A 89 14.34 -4.91 -0.25
CA VAL A 89 13.26 -4.08 0.28
C VAL A 89 12.03 -4.29 -0.61
N ASP A 90 11.02 -4.99 -0.08
CA ASP A 90 9.77 -5.25 -0.79
C ASP A 90 8.84 -4.05 -0.61
N CYS A 91 8.94 -3.09 -1.53
CA CYS A 91 8.14 -1.87 -1.55
C CYS A 91 6.74 -2.15 -2.11
N MET A 92 5.70 -1.65 -1.45
CA MET A 92 4.30 -1.87 -1.81
C MET A 92 3.91 -3.36 -1.85
N SER A 93 4.52 -4.16 -0.99
CA SER A 93 4.27 -5.60 -0.92
C SER A 93 4.35 -6.09 0.53
N ALA A 94 3.69 -7.22 0.79
CA ALA A 94 3.95 -8.02 1.97
C ALA A 94 5.35 -8.67 1.86
N ARG A 95 5.89 -9.09 3.01
CA ARG A 95 7.16 -9.82 3.04
C ARG A 95 7.05 -11.14 2.30
N VAL A 96 7.89 -11.36 1.30
CA VAL A 96 7.92 -12.61 0.52
C VAL A 96 9.20 -13.41 0.80
N GLY A 97 10.36 -12.75 0.85
CA GLY A 97 11.66 -13.39 1.11
C GLY A 97 12.13 -13.27 2.55
N ALA A 98 12.92 -14.24 3.03
CA ALA A 98 13.52 -14.21 4.36
C ALA A 98 14.44 -13.00 4.57
N SER A 99 15.16 -12.58 3.52
CA SER A 99 16.09 -11.44 3.54
C SER A 99 15.40 -10.10 3.28
N ALA A 100 14.08 -10.07 3.04
CA ALA A 100 13.35 -8.87 2.68
C ALA A 100 12.91 -8.04 3.90
N LEU A 101 12.94 -6.71 3.75
CA LEU A 101 12.17 -5.78 4.56
C LEU A 101 10.89 -5.44 3.80
N ALA A 102 9.72 -5.67 4.42
CA ALA A 102 8.45 -5.40 3.77
C ALA A 102 7.93 -3.99 4.11
N VAL A 103 7.50 -3.28 3.09
CA VAL A 103 6.77 -2.01 3.18
C VAL A 103 5.43 -2.21 2.51
N PRO A 104 4.37 -2.58 3.26
CA PRO A 104 3.08 -2.93 2.66
C PRO A 104 2.38 -1.70 2.09
N GLN A 105 1.65 -1.91 0.99
CA GLN A 105 0.72 -0.93 0.46
C GLN A 105 -0.56 -0.82 1.31
N ALA A 106 -0.92 -1.91 1.97
CA ALA A 106 -2.14 -1.94 2.78
C ALA A 106 -2.07 -0.92 3.93
N ILE A 107 -3.16 -0.19 4.09
CA ILE A 107 -3.31 0.77 5.18
C ILE A 107 -3.52 0.01 6.49
N PRO A 108 -2.79 0.31 7.57
CA PRO A 108 -2.98 -0.34 8.85
C PRO A 108 -4.42 -0.19 9.37
N SER A 109 -5.03 -1.29 9.80
CA SER A 109 -6.42 -1.31 10.25
C SER A 109 -6.69 -0.32 11.40
N GLU A 110 -5.75 -0.15 12.32
CA GLU A 110 -5.82 0.80 13.42
C GLU A 110 -5.94 2.24 12.93
N GLN A 111 -5.22 2.61 11.89
CA GLN A 111 -5.29 3.95 11.30
C GLN A 111 -6.62 4.16 10.56
N GLN A 112 -7.11 3.15 9.83
CA GLN A 112 -8.44 3.20 9.20
C GLN A 112 -9.53 3.43 10.24
N VAL A 113 -9.50 2.66 11.33
CA VAL A 113 -10.48 2.75 12.41
C VAL A 113 -10.39 4.07 13.16
N ALA A 114 -9.18 4.59 13.41
CA ALA A 114 -8.99 5.88 14.06
C ALA A 114 -9.65 7.02 13.26
N TRP A 115 -9.49 7.00 11.94
CA TRP A 115 -10.13 7.99 11.06
C TRP A 115 -11.64 7.78 10.93
N LEU A 116 -12.12 6.55 10.89
CA LEU A 116 -13.57 6.26 10.96
C LEU A 116 -14.20 6.91 12.20
N ARG A 117 -13.62 6.71 13.37
CA ARG A 117 -14.11 7.29 14.62
C ARG A 117 -14.13 8.83 14.62
N ARG A 118 -13.13 9.45 14.01
CA ARG A 118 -13.03 10.92 13.90
C ARG A 118 -14.04 11.51 12.92
N LEU A 119 -14.23 10.85 11.76
CA LEU A 119 -15.06 11.38 10.68
C LEU A 119 -16.53 10.96 10.79
N LEU A 120 -16.81 9.83 11.44
CA LEU A 120 -18.14 9.25 11.63
C LEU A 120 -18.36 8.90 13.11
N PRO A 121 -18.34 9.89 14.03
CA PRO A 121 -18.39 9.62 15.47
C PRO A 121 -19.70 8.95 15.93
N ALA A 122 -20.79 9.10 15.18
CA ALA A 122 -22.09 8.48 15.47
C ALA A 122 -22.19 7.03 14.97
N ALA A 123 -21.33 6.61 14.04
CA ALA A 123 -21.37 5.24 13.50
C ALA A 123 -21.04 4.21 14.58
N ARG A 124 -21.76 3.09 14.55
CA ARG A 124 -21.58 1.95 15.46
C ARG A 124 -21.36 0.65 14.70
N TYR A 125 -21.93 0.52 13.52
CA TYR A 125 -21.89 -0.67 12.69
C TYR A 125 -21.18 -0.36 11.37
N ILE A 126 -20.05 -1.02 11.11
CA ILE A 126 -19.24 -0.81 9.91
C ILE A 126 -19.38 -2.01 8.99
N GLY A 127 -20.03 -1.79 7.85
CA GLY A 127 -20.17 -2.78 6.80
C GLY A 127 -18.85 -2.96 6.03
N VAL A 128 -18.51 -4.20 5.74
CA VAL A 128 -17.37 -4.56 4.91
C VAL A 128 -17.82 -5.65 3.94
N LEU A 129 -17.80 -5.34 2.65
CA LEU A 129 -17.93 -6.33 1.60
C LEU A 129 -16.52 -6.80 1.21
N TYR A 130 -16.31 -8.11 1.06
CA TYR A 130 -14.97 -8.61 0.77
C TYR A 130 -15.01 -9.98 0.06
N ASP A 131 -13.97 -10.25 -0.72
CA ASP A 131 -13.78 -11.58 -1.29
C ASP A 131 -12.97 -12.44 -0.30
N PRO A 132 -13.57 -13.53 0.24
CA PRO A 132 -12.89 -14.41 1.19
C PRO A 132 -11.61 -15.06 0.64
N ALA A 133 -11.57 -15.30 -0.68
CA ALA A 133 -10.40 -15.91 -1.31
C ALA A 133 -9.18 -14.97 -1.33
N GLN A 134 -9.40 -13.65 -1.26
CA GLN A 134 -8.34 -12.64 -1.33
C GLN A 134 -8.02 -12.03 0.03
N ASN A 135 -9.03 -11.78 0.86
CA ASN A 135 -8.94 -10.85 1.98
C ASN A 135 -9.19 -11.45 3.38
N ALA A 136 -9.45 -12.75 3.52
CA ALA A 136 -9.89 -13.33 4.81
C ALA A 136 -9.01 -12.88 6.00
N GLN A 137 -7.70 -13.02 5.90
CA GLN A 137 -6.78 -12.65 6.98
C GLN A 137 -6.78 -11.13 7.28
N ALA A 138 -6.84 -10.30 6.24
CA ALA A 138 -6.88 -8.83 6.40
C ALA A 138 -8.20 -8.40 7.04
N ILE A 139 -9.30 -9.05 6.70
CA ILE A 139 -10.63 -8.79 7.28
C ILE A 139 -10.69 -9.20 8.75
N ASP A 140 -10.05 -10.29 9.15
CA ASP A 140 -9.97 -10.69 10.55
C ASP A 140 -9.23 -9.63 11.39
N ALA A 141 -8.11 -9.12 10.88
CA ALA A 141 -7.35 -8.05 11.52
C ALA A 141 -8.16 -6.75 11.61
N LEU A 142 -8.86 -6.36 10.53
CA LEU A 142 -9.73 -5.19 10.49
C LEU A 142 -10.90 -5.33 11.47
N ALA A 143 -11.56 -6.49 11.51
CA ALA A 143 -12.65 -6.75 12.44
C ALA A 143 -12.21 -6.69 13.90
N ALA A 144 -11.01 -7.19 14.21
CA ALA A 144 -10.42 -7.07 15.52
C ALA A 144 -10.13 -5.59 15.90
N ALA A 145 -9.60 -4.79 14.98
CA ALA A 145 -9.36 -3.37 15.18
C ALA A 145 -10.67 -2.59 15.38
N LEU A 146 -11.70 -2.86 14.58
CA LEU A 146 -13.04 -2.26 14.77
C LEU A 146 -13.60 -2.55 16.16
N ARG A 147 -13.57 -3.83 16.60
CA ARG A 147 -14.09 -4.20 17.96
C ARG A 147 -13.30 -3.53 19.07
N ARG A 148 -11.98 -3.40 18.97
CA ARG A 148 -11.17 -2.67 19.97
C ARG A 148 -11.52 -1.19 20.08
N ALA A 149 -12.13 -0.63 19.06
CA ALA A 149 -12.58 0.76 19.01
C ALA A 149 -14.10 0.90 19.24
N ASP A 150 -14.76 -0.11 19.82
CA ASP A 150 -16.21 -0.15 20.08
C ASP A 150 -17.05 0.07 18.82
N LEU A 151 -16.58 -0.47 17.69
CA LEU A 151 -17.31 -0.55 16.43
C LEU A 151 -17.64 -2.01 16.10
N ASN A 152 -18.86 -2.24 15.61
CA ASN A 152 -19.33 -3.57 15.27
C ASN A 152 -19.12 -3.84 13.77
N PRO A 153 -18.25 -4.80 13.40
CA PRO A 153 -18.08 -5.15 11.98
C PRO A 153 -19.28 -5.95 11.46
N VAL A 154 -19.84 -5.51 10.34
CA VAL A 154 -20.87 -6.24 9.57
C VAL A 154 -20.18 -6.81 8.33
N LEU A 155 -19.67 -8.02 8.45
CA LEU A 155 -18.87 -8.67 7.41
C LEU A 155 -19.79 -9.43 6.45
N VAL A 156 -19.70 -9.10 5.16
CA VAL A 156 -20.52 -9.75 4.12
C VAL A 156 -19.60 -10.27 3.00
N PRO A 157 -19.42 -11.60 2.90
CA PRO A 157 -18.60 -12.19 1.87
C PRO A 157 -19.25 -12.07 0.50
N VAL A 158 -18.44 -11.79 -0.52
CA VAL A 158 -18.81 -11.65 -1.94
C VAL A 158 -17.77 -12.38 -2.78
N ALA A 159 -18.03 -13.64 -3.10
CA ALA A 159 -17.12 -14.49 -3.87
C ALA A 159 -17.18 -14.24 -5.39
N ALA A 160 -18.21 -13.53 -5.87
CA ALA A 160 -18.36 -13.18 -7.28
C ALA A 160 -19.17 -11.88 -7.43
N PRO A 161 -18.92 -11.07 -8.48
CA PRO A 161 -19.62 -9.81 -8.72
C PRO A 161 -21.15 -9.94 -8.79
N ALA A 162 -21.67 -11.08 -9.26
CA ALA A 162 -23.10 -11.35 -9.31
C ALA A 162 -23.78 -11.38 -7.92
N MET A 163 -23.02 -11.60 -6.85
CA MET A 163 -23.54 -11.59 -5.47
C MET A 163 -23.66 -10.17 -4.90
N LEU A 164 -23.08 -9.18 -5.55
CA LEU A 164 -22.98 -7.80 -5.03
C LEU A 164 -24.35 -7.17 -4.70
N PRO A 165 -25.40 -7.28 -5.51
CA PRO A 165 -26.70 -6.68 -5.18
C PRO A 165 -27.29 -7.22 -3.86
N ALA A 166 -27.25 -8.53 -3.65
CA ALA A 166 -27.74 -9.16 -2.41
C ALA A 166 -26.88 -8.79 -1.20
N ALA A 167 -25.55 -8.72 -1.39
CA ALA A 167 -24.61 -8.31 -0.35
C ALA A 167 -24.82 -6.85 0.07
N LEU A 168 -25.05 -5.96 -0.89
CA LEU A 168 -25.37 -4.56 -0.66
C LEU A 168 -26.69 -4.40 0.13
N ALA A 169 -27.72 -5.14 -0.23
CA ALA A 169 -28.98 -5.13 0.51
C ALA A 169 -28.79 -5.57 1.96
N ARG A 170 -27.99 -6.62 2.20
CA ARG A 170 -27.68 -7.09 3.56
C ARG A 170 -26.90 -6.06 4.37
N VAL A 171 -25.87 -5.47 3.80
CA VAL A 171 -25.06 -4.50 4.54
C VAL A 171 -25.80 -3.21 4.83
N SER A 172 -26.64 -2.74 3.93
CA SER A 172 -27.41 -1.50 4.14
C SER A 172 -28.49 -1.62 5.20
N ALA A 173 -28.96 -2.83 5.48
CA ALA A 173 -29.93 -3.07 6.54
C ALA A 173 -29.30 -3.11 7.94
N ALA A 174 -27.98 -3.21 8.04
CA ALA A 174 -27.30 -3.51 9.31
C ALA A 174 -26.11 -2.59 9.61
N ALA A 175 -25.68 -1.72 8.68
CA ALA A 175 -24.49 -0.90 8.85
C ALA A 175 -24.80 0.59 8.73
N ASP A 176 -24.01 1.41 9.45
CA ASP A 176 -24.07 2.87 9.41
C ASP A 176 -23.14 3.46 8.35
N ALA A 177 -22.12 2.71 7.92
CA ALA A 177 -21.17 3.08 6.88
C ALA A 177 -20.60 1.84 6.21
N LEU A 178 -20.14 1.97 4.97
CA LEU A 178 -19.48 0.92 4.19
C LEU A 178 -18.00 1.25 4.02
N LEU A 179 -17.13 0.42 4.57
CA LEU A 179 -15.68 0.52 4.42
C LEU A 179 -15.21 -0.37 3.28
N ALA A 180 -14.65 0.25 2.24
CA ALA A 180 -14.05 -0.49 1.14
C ALA A 180 -12.70 -1.11 1.55
N VAL A 181 -12.46 -2.32 1.07
CA VAL A 181 -11.18 -3.02 1.17
C VAL A 181 -10.69 -3.39 -0.22
N ALA A 182 -9.38 -3.28 -0.46
CA ALA A 182 -8.84 -3.55 -1.79
C ALA A 182 -9.00 -5.03 -2.15
N ASP A 183 -9.74 -5.31 -3.22
CA ASP A 183 -9.84 -6.62 -3.85
C ASP A 183 -10.14 -6.47 -5.36
N THR A 184 -10.13 -7.58 -6.09
CA THR A 184 -10.40 -7.61 -7.53
C THR A 184 -11.80 -8.14 -7.87
N THR A 185 -12.66 -8.35 -6.88
CA THR A 185 -14.01 -8.89 -7.04
C THR A 185 -15.09 -7.85 -6.73
N VAL A 186 -14.96 -7.13 -5.61
CA VAL A 186 -15.98 -6.21 -5.10
C VAL A 186 -15.74 -4.78 -5.56
N TYR A 187 -14.51 -4.27 -5.39
CA TYR A 187 -14.19 -2.85 -5.61
C TYR A 187 -13.41 -2.64 -6.90
N THR A 188 -14.04 -2.98 -8.03
CA THR A 188 -13.46 -2.85 -9.37
C THR A 188 -13.96 -1.59 -10.08
N ARG A 189 -13.42 -1.28 -11.26
CA ARG A 189 -13.92 -0.18 -12.10
C ARG A 189 -15.36 -0.40 -12.52
N GLU A 190 -15.74 -1.65 -12.78
CA GLU A 190 -17.06 -2.04 -13.25
C GLU A 190 -18.11 -1.89 -12.14
N THR A 191 -17.75 -2.21 -10.90
CA THR A 191 -18.65 -2.16 -9.73
C THR A 191 -18.69 -0.79 -9.05
N ALA A 192 -17.65 0.04 -9.18
CA ALA A 192 -17.49 1.31 -8.48
C ALA A 192 -18.71 2.23 -8.60
N LYS A 193 -19.23 2.39 -9.83
CA LYS A 193 -20.42 3.23 -10.07
C LYS A 193 -21.64 2.70 -9.34
N ALA A 194 -21.84 1.39 -9.33
CA ALA A 194 -22.98 0.75 -8.64
C ALA A 194 -22.89 0.93 -7.13
N LEU A 195 -21.69 0.75 -6.57
CA LEU A 195 -21.41 0.95 -5.13
C LEU A 195 -21.68 2.39 -4.69
N LEU A 196 -21.19 3.38 -5.43
CA LEU A 196 -21.41 4.80 -5.14
C LEU A 196 -22.89 5.18 -5.26
N LEU A 197 -23.58 4.77 -6.33
CA LEU A 197 -25.01 5.03 -6.47
C LEU A 197 -25.82 4.37 -5.36
N PHE A 198 -25.45 3.15 -4.96
CA PHE A 198 -26.10 2.46 -3.85
C PHE A 198 -25.91 3.23 -2.53
N SER A 199 -24.67 3.64 -2.23
CA SER A 199 -24.32 4.48 -1.07
C SER A 199 -25.23 5.71 -0.95
N PHE A 200 -25.39 6.48 -2.04
CA PHE A 200 -26.26 7.67 -2.04
C PHE A 200 -27.75 7.32 -1.85
N ARG A 201 -28.24 6.32 -2.56
CA ARG A 201 -29.68 5.93 -2.49
C ARG A 201 -30.09 5.43 -1.10
N HIS A 202 -29.20 4.72 -0.45
CA HIS A 202 -29.48 4.10 0.86
C HIS A 202 -28.94 4.92 2.04
N LYS A 203 -28.41 6.12 1.79
CA LYS A 203 -27.81 7.00 2.83
C LYS A 203 -26.75 6.26 3.66
N LEU A 204 -25.98 5.40 3.01
CA LEU A 204 -24.90 4.60 3.61
C LEU A 204 -23.55 5.18 3.17
N PRO A 205 -22.86 6.01 3.99
CA PRO A 205 -21.58 6.59 3.60
C PRO A 205 -20.56 5.53 3.18
N LEU A 206 -19.96 5.71 2.00
CA LEU A 206 -18.91 4.82 1.49
C LEU A 206 -17.56 5.45 1.77
N ILE A 207 -16.71 4.72 2.49
CA ILE A 207 -15.30 5.02 2.68
C ILE A 207 -14.55 4.35 1.52
N GLY A 208 -13.89 5.16 0.69
CA GLY A 208 -13.24 4.71 -0.54
C GLY A 208 -11.83 4.17 -0.31
N LEU A 209 -11.21 3.68 -1.40
CA LEU A 209 -9.87 3.11 -1.40
C LEU A 209 -8.77 4.12 -1.71
N SER A 210 -9.12 5.27 -2.33
CA SER A 210 -8.15 6.24 -2.82
C SER A 210 -8.82 7.59 -3.09
N GLU A 211 -8.01 8.60 -3.40
CA GLU A 211 -8.49 9.91 -3.84
C GLU A 211 -9.50 9.83 -5.00
N ASN A 212 -9.27 8.95 -5.98
CA ASN A 212 -10.18 8.78 -7.12
C ASN A 212 -11.59 8.35 -6.69
N TRP A 213 -11.71 7.52 -5.65
CA TRP A 213 -13.00 7.15 -5.08
C TRP A 213 -13.70 8.33 -4.43
N VAL A 214 -12.93 9.21 -3.76
CA VAL A 214 -13.45 10.44 -3.13
C VAL A 214 -13.93 11.41 -4.21
N GLN A 215 -13.17 11.60 -5.28
CA GLN A 215 -13.57 12.42 -6.43
C GLN A 215 -14.84 11.87 -7.10
N ALA A 216 -15.02 10.54 -7.14
CA ALA A 216 -16.21 9.90 -7.68
C ALA A 216 -17.42 9.94 -6.73
N GLY A 217 -17.26 10.36 -5.46
CA GLY A 217 -18.34 10.53 -4.51
C GLY A 217 -18.26 9.74 -3.20
N ALA A 218 -17.20 8.96 -2.97
CA ALA A 218 -16.98 8.37 -1.64
C ALA A 218 -16.78 9.49 -0.59
N LEU A 219 -17.16 9.21 0.66
CA LEU A 219 -17.12 10.21 1.74
C LEU A 219 -15.70 10.66 2.04
N PHE A 220 -14.83 9.71 2.27
CA PHE A 220 -13.40 9.94 2.45
C PHE A 220 -12.60 8.71 2.04
N ALA A 221 -11.31 8.87 1.90
CA ALA A 221 -10.35 7.79 1.74
C ALA A 221 -9.03 8.13 2.45
N LEU A 222 -8.34 7.09 2.87
CA LEU A 222 -6.95 7.12 3.22
C LEU A 222 -6.15 6.60 2.04
N ASP A 223 -5.04 7.25 1.73
CA ASP A 223 -4.13 6.77 0.68
C ASP A 223 -2.70 7.17 1.01
N TRP A 224 -1.73 6.52 0.36
CA TRP A 224 -0.34 6.88 0.45
C TRP A 224 0.01 7.95 -0.59
N ASP A 225 0.95 8.85 -0.26
CA ASP A 225 1.78 9.42 -1.30
C ASP A 225 2.77 8.36 -1.75
N TYR A 226 2.53 7.79 -2.93
CA TYR A 226 3.33 6.68 -3.46
C TYR A 226 4.78 7.09 -3.77
N ARG A 227 5.04 8.37 -4.05
CA ARG A 227 6.40 8.88 -4.21
C ARG A 227 7.12 8.92 -2.86
N GLU A 228 6.48 9.43 -1.81
CA GLU A 228 7.03 9.39 -0.44
C GLU A 228 7.26 7.95 0.03
N LEU A 229 6.33 7.04 -0.29
CA LEU A 229 6.48 5.61 0.01
C LEU A 229 7.70 5.03 -0.70
N GLY A 230 7.90 5.37 -1.96
CA GLY A 230 9.08 5.00 -2.73
C GLY A 230 10.37 5.57 -2.14
N MET A 231 10.38 6.85 -1.75
CA MET A 231 11.51 7.47 -1.07
C MET A 231 11.86 6.76 0.24
N PHE A 232 10.85 6.35 1.00
CA PHE A 232 11.05 5.56 2.21
C PHE A 232 11.72 4.21 1.89
N CYS A 233 11.25 3.50 0.86
CA CYS A 233 11.86 2.23 0.42
C CYS A 233 13.31 2.42 -0.05
N GLY A 234 13.61 3.50 -0.77
CA GLY A 234 14.97 3.85 -1.20
C GLY A 234 15.90 4.08 -0.01
N ARG A 235 15.45 4.83 1.01
CA ARG A 235 16.21 5.04 2.25
C ARG A 235 16.46 3.74 3.01
N LEU A 236 15.50 2.82 3.04
CA LEU A 236 15.70 1.48 3.61
C LEU A 236 16.77 0.69 2.85
N ALA A 237 16.81 0.80 1.53
CA ALA A 237 17.85 0.14 0.72
C ALA A 237 19.24 0.70 1.03
N LEU A 238 19.39 2.03 1.19
CA LEU A 238 20.62 2.67 1.63
C LEU A 238 21.06 2.18 3.01
N GLN A 239 20.13 2.08 3.95
CA GLN A 239 20.40 1.55 5.29
C GLN A 239 20.92 0.12 5.22
N ARG A 240 20.36 -0.71 4.35
CA ARG A 240 20.83 -2.09 4.17
C ARG A 240 22.24 -2.15 3.57
N LEU A 241 22.55 -1.33 2.58
CA LEU A 241 23.92 -1.22 2.01
C LEU A 241 24.92 -0.75 3.05
N ALA A 242 24.52 0.09 3.99
CA ALA A 242 25.35 0.55 5.11
C ALA A 242 25.48 -0.47 6.26
N GLY A 243 25.07 -1.73 6.07
CA GLY A 243 25.15 -2.78 7.09
C GLY A 243 24.13 -2.63 8.23
N GLY A 244 23.06 -1.87 8.02
CA GLY A 244 22.01 -1.66 9.02
C GLY A 244 22.34 -0.67 10.14
N ASN A 245 23.53 -0.06 10.12
CA ASN A 245 24.00 0.86 11.18
C ASN A 245 23.46 2.29 11.08
N ALA A 246 22.76 2.63 9.98
CA ALA A 246 22.13 3.93 9.82
C ALA A 246 20.81 4.03 10.62
N ALA A 247 20.43 5.25 11.01
CA ALA A 247 19.15 5.48 11.67
C ALA A 247 17.98 5.01 10.78
N ALA A 248 16.98 4.39 11.41
CA ALA A 248 15.79 3.95 10.69
C ALA A 248 15.08 5.17 10.05
N PRO A 249 14.74 5.11 8.75
CA PRO A 249 14.02 6.20 8.11
C PRO A 249 12.62 6.35 8.69
N VAL A 250 12.11 7.59 8.71
CA VAL A 250 10.76 7.87 9.16
C VAL A 250 9.77 7.36 8.12
N PRO A 251 8.77 6.52 8.50
CA PRO A 251 7.72 6.08 7.59
C PRO A 251 6.91 7.27 7.05
N PRO A 252 6.41 7.20 5.81
CA PRO A 252 5.52 8.22 5.29
C PRO A 252 4.20 8.23 6.07
N ARG A 253 3.55 9.38 6.11
CA ARG A 253 2.21 9.51 6.69
C ARG A 253 1.14 9.14 5.66
N LEU A 254 -0.03 8.74 6.14
CA LEU A 254 -1.21 8.61 5.30
C LEU A 254 -1.80 9.98 5.00
N HIS A 255 -2.28 10.14 3.78
CA HIS A 255 -3.04 11.29 3.34
C HIS A 255 -4.53 11.04 3.50
N ILE A 256 -5.25 12.08 3.91
CA ILE A 256 -6.70 12.09 4.07
C ILE A 256 -7.33 12.90 2.95
N PHE A 257 -8.16 12.25 2.16
CA PHE A 257 -8.98 12.83 1.11
C PHE A 257 -10.44 12.81 1.55
N VAL A 258 -11.14 13.94 1.43
CA VAL A 258 -12.52 14.08 1.93
C VAL A 258 -13.38 14.73 0.87
N ASN A 259 -14.62 14.23 0.68
CA ASN A 259 -15.62 14.84 -0.19
C ASN A 259 -16.60 15.68 0.64
N GLN A 260 -16.47 16.99 0.55
CA GLN A 260 -17.30 17.95 1.28
C GLN A 260 -18.76 17.91 0.85
N ARG A 261 -19.02 17.71 -0.46
CA ARG A 261 -20.37 17.60 -0.98
C ARG A 261 -21.05 16.34 -0.45
N THR A 262 -20.35 15.22 -0.45
CA THR A 262 -20.85 13.96 0.11
C THR A 262 -21.08 14.07 1.61
N ALA A 263 -20.19 14.72 2.36
CA ALA A 263 -20.37 14.96 3.78
C ALA A 263 -21.66 15.75 4.07
N ARG A 264 -21.91 16.84 3.32
CA ARG A 264 -23.16 17.64 3.45
C ARG A 264 -24.41 16.80 3.16
N LEU A 265 -24.36 15.92 2.15
CA LEU A 265 -25.51 15.02 1.82
C LEU A 265 -25.84 14.04 2.94
N PHE A 266 -24.85 13.63 3.72
CA PHE A 266 -25.02 12.77 4.89
C PHE A 266 -25.23 13.55 6.19
N GLY A 267 -25.33 14.89 6.13
CA GLY A 267 -25.50 15.74 7.32
C GLY A 267 -24.28 15.79 8.23
N LEU A 268 -23.10 15.50 7.70
CA LEU A 268 -21.86 15.49 8.47
C LEU A 268 -21.25 16.89 8.47
N HIS A 269 -20.86 17.34 9.66
CA HIS A 269 -20.17 18.60 9.86
C HIS A 269 -18.93 18.35 10.70
N TRP A 270 -17.79 18.83 10.20
CA TRP A 270 -16.51 18.72 10.89
C TRP A 270 -16.05 20.11 11.29
N ASP A 271 -15.50 20.23 12.48
CA ASP A 271 -14.93 21.47 12.98
C ASP A 271 -13.66 21.86 12.20
N ASP A 272 -13.22 23.09 12.38
CA ASP A 272 -12.06 23.63 11.67
C ASP A 272 -10.77 22.89 12.04
N ALA A 273 -10.63 22.42 13.28
CA ALA A 273 -9.46 21.68 13.72
C ALA A 273 -9.34 20.33 12.98
N LEU A 274 -10.46 19.63 12.81
CA LEU A 274 -10.49 18.39 12.05
C LEU A 274 -10.25 18.64 10.55
N ARG A 275 -10.83 19.70 10.00
CA ARG A 275 -10.66 20.10 8.58
C ARG A 275 -9.21 20.42 8.24
N GLN A 276 -8.45 21.04 9.14
CA GLN A 276 -7.01 21.31 8.96
C GLN A 276 -6.16 20.03 8.90
N SER A 277 -6.69 18.91 9.34
CA SER A 277 -6.00 17.60 9.23
C SER A 277 -6.21 16.89 7.89
N PHE A 278 -7.05 17.42 6.99
CA PHE A 278 -7.30 16.87 5.68
C PHE A 278 -6.25 17.36 4.68
N ASP A 279 -5.69 16.44 3.91
CA ASP A 279 -4.72 16.80 2.87
C ASP A 279 -5.41 17.39 1.63
N ARG A 280 -6.62 16.91 1.34
CA ARG A 280 -7.42 17.44 0.23
C ARG A 280 -8.92 17.33 0.51
N ILE A 281 -9.59 18.42 0.22
CA ILE A 281 -11.06 18.50 0.24
C ILE A 281 -11.54 18.59 -1.22
N VAL A 282 -12.37 17.63 -1.62
CA VAL A 282 -13.09 17.62 -2.90
C VAL A 282 -14.45 18.28 -2.67
N GLU A 283 -14.80 19.28 -3.46
CA GLU A 283 -16.03 20.07 -3.36
C GLU A 283 -17.16 19.58 -4.27
#